data_a1086723e62ea8d854b647f2f3a249ad
#
_entry.id   a1086723e62ea8d854b647f2f3a249ad
#
_cell.length_a   1.000
_cell.length_b   1.000
_cell.length_c   1.000
_cell.angle_alpha   90.00
_cell.angle_beta   90.00
_cell.angle_gamma   90.00
#
_symmetry.space_group_name_H-M   'P 1'
#
loop_
_entity.id
_entity.type
_entity.pdbx_description
1 polymer ?
#
loop_
_entity_poly.entity_id
_entity_poly.type
_entity_poly.pdbx_seq_one_letter_code
_entity_poly.pdbx_strand_id
1 'polypeptide(L)'
;MFDAILHPFAWAISWLWVWIHDFLVLVGMSSGSGIAWVLSIVLLTILVRIAIIPLFLKQIRSSRAMQAIQPEMRKIQDKYKGKKDQVSRQKMMEETQALQRKHKVSPFASCLPMLVQMPVLFGMYRAIIAVSSISAGTYMYRGEAADHLGPLTESVSTEIVNSTVFGVPLSRTLRESTGDPLIVGVFVTAIILMVALQFFSMRLSFQRNMPDLGNNPIAQSQRSMMYVMPLMFIFSGVFFQMGVVIYTVTASFWALGQSFWTVKVMPTPGSPAYADLLSSRESAYQEWAKPFFQNYDRERAALGTESTDLRVDELNERTLVAVRSKAKKQHVASDFPASMTTGEIITVYRNLASQKWTTLPDEQWMHGLTLAVEKRLAKQEASAQRAELQKQVRERRTLEREAAQASSESTPAQDTKDSTNSSLSAEEIERRRVERRKARRRSGKKR
;
A
#
# COMPACT_ATOMS: atom_id res chain seq x y z
N MET A 1 -27.21 4.87 -24.82
CA MET A 1 -26.91 4.18 -23.56
C MET A 1 -25.89 4.96 -22.69
N PHE A 2 -24.75 5.40 -23.24
CA PHE A 2 -23.77 6.22 -22.48
C PHE A 2 -24.34 7.55 -21.98
N ASP A 3 -25.18 8.22 -22.77
CA ASP A 3 -25.83 9.47 -22.38
C ASP A 3 -26.71 9.33 -21.14
N ALA A 4 -27.46 8.24 -21.01
CA ALA A 4 -28.32 8.00 -19.85
C ALA A 4 -27.52 7.80 -18.55
N ILE A 5 -26.31 7.25 -18.65
CA ILE A 5 -25.42 7.02 -17.48
C ILE A 5 -24.69 8.30 -17.09
N LEU A 6 -24.27 9.10 -18.08
CA LEU A 6 -23.46 10.30 -17.83
C LEU A 6 -24.29 11.55 -17.51
N HIS A 7 -25.54 11.60 -17.95
CA HIS A 7 -26.43 12.73 -17.74
C HIS A 7 -26.61 13.10 -16.26
N PRO A 8 -26.88 12.19 -15.30
CA PRO A 8 -27.02 12.56 -13.89
C PRO A 8 -25.73 13.19 -13.31
N PHE A 9 -24.57 12.78 -13.79
CA PHE A 9 -23.29 13.38 -13.40
C PHE A 9 -23.14 14.79 -13.99
N ALA A 10 -23.46 14.95 -15.29
CA ALA A 10 -23.43 16.25 -15.93
C ALA A 10 -24.42 17.22 -15.28
N TRP A 11 -25.62 16.75 -14.94
CA TRP A 11 -26.64 17.51 -14.25
C TRP A 11 -26.18 17.97 -12.85
N ALA A 12 -25.62 17.06 -12.05
CA ALA A 12 -25.11 17.38 -10.72
C ALA A 12 -23.92 18.36 -10.78
N ILE A 13 -23.03 18.19 -11.76
CA ILE A 13 -21.88 19.07 -12.00
C ILE A 13 -22.37 20.45 -12.45
N SER A 14 -23.37 20.54 -13.34
CA SER A 14 -23.90 21.82 -13.78
C SER A 14 -24.52 22.61 -12.63
N TRP A 15 -25.26 21.96 -11.73
CA TRP A 15 -25.80 22.59 -10.53
C TRP A 15 -24.69 23.14 -9.62
N LEU A 16 -23.68 22.34 -9.36
CA LEU A 16 -22.57 22.75 -8.51
C LEU A 16 -21.74 23.87 -9.15
N TRP A 17 -21.55 23.81 -10.47
CA TRP A 17 -20.79 24.80 -11.23
C TRP A 17 -21.47 26.18 -11.21
N VAL A 18 -22.76 26.27 -11.56
CA VAL A 18 -23.52 27.51 -11.56
C VAL A 18 -23.64 28.03 -10.12
N TRP A 19 -23.93 27.20 -9.13
CA TRP A 19 -23.99 27.60 -7.73
C TRP A 19 -22.68 28.23 -7.23
N ILE A 20 -21.52 27.68 -7.61
CA ILE A 20 -20.21 28.27 -7.28
C ILE A 20 -20.05 29.62 -8.00
N HIS A 21 -20.46 29.72 -9.25
CA HIS A 21 -20.42 30.98 -9.99
C HIS A 21 -21.28 32.04 -9.31
N ASP A 22 -22.52 31.73 -8.98
CA ASP A 22 -23.46 32.65 -8.30
C ASP A 22 -22.91 33.11 -6.93
N PHE A 23 -22.27 32.20 -6.21
CA PHE A 23 -21.56 32.55 -4.98
C PHE A 23 -20.43 33.57 -5.23
N LEU A 24 -19.64 33.40 -6.29
CA LEU A 24 -18.58 34.35 -6.65
C LEU A 24 -19.15 35.72 -7.04
N VAL A 25 -20.27 35.74 -7.73
CA VAL A 25 -21.00 36.98 -8.05
C VAL A 25 -21.50 37.64 -6.78
N LEU A 26 -22.05 36.90 -5.83
CA LEU A 26 -22.48 37.41 -4.53
C LEU A 26 -21.32 38.04 -3.73
N VAL A 27 -20.12 37.52 -3.87
CA VAL A 27 -18.90 38.07 -3.21
C VAL A 27 -18.36 39.33 -3.92
N GLY A 28 -18.96 39.73 -5.06
CA GLY A 28 -18.65 40.99 -5.74
C GLY A 28 -17.96 40.82 -7.10
N MET A 29 -17.93 39.64 -7.68
CA MET A 29 -17.48 39.47 -9.07
C MET A 29 -18.60 39.82 -10.04
N SER A 30 -18.28 40.39 -11.19
CA SER A 30 -19.28 40.66 -12.25
C SER A 30 -19.72 39.35 -12.92
N SER A 31 -21.03 39.11 -13.10
CA SER A 31 -21.58 37.86 -13.64
C SER A 31 -21.04 37.52 -15.03
N GLY A 32 -20.98 38.50 -15.95
CA GLY A 32 -20.43 38.28 -17.31
C GLY A 32 -18.89 38.17 -17.39
N SER A 33 -18.19 38.15 -16.26
CA SER A 33 -16.73 38.09 -16.25
C SER A 33 -16.24 36.68 -16.54
N GLY A 34 -15.44 36.50 -17.62
CA GLY A 34 -14.78 35.25 -17.91
C GLY A 34 -13.92 34.71 -16.74
N ILE A 35 -13.37 35.61 -15.91
CA ILE A 35 -12.60 35.24 -14.71
C ILE A 35 -13.51 34.57 -13.67
N ALA A 36 -14.79 35.04 -13.49
CA ALA A 36 -15.73 34.40 -12.56
C ALA A 36 -16.05 32.95 -13.00
N TRP A 37 -16.29 32.74 -14.29
CA TRP A 37 -16.53 31.40 -14.84
C TRP A 37 -15.30 30.52 -14.76
N VAL A 38 -14.09 31.02 -15.03
CA VAL A 38 -12.85 30.26 -14.86
C VAL A 38 -12.63 29.87 -13.41
N LEU A 39 -12.79 30.83 -12.48
CA LEU A 39 -12.60 30.57 -11.05
C LEU A 39 -13.66 29.59 -10.52
N SER A 40 -14.88 29.62 -11.06
CA SER A 40 -15.91 28.63 -10.71
C SER A 40 -15.52 27.20 -11.14
N ILE A 41 -14.89 27.04 -12.33
CA ILE A 41 -14.34 25.73 -12.78
C ILE A 41 -13.21 25.28 -11.85
N VAL A 42 -12.30 26.17 -11.47
CA VAL A 42 -11.19 25.88 -10.55
C VAL A 42 -11.72 25.45 -9.19
N LEU A 43 -12.64 26.20 -8.59
CA LEU A 43 -13.24 25.90 -7.29
C LEU A 43 -14.07 24.61 -7.32
N LEU A 44 -14.84 24.39 -8.38
CA LEU A 44 -15.55 23.15 -8.63
C LEU A 44 -14.59 21.96 -8.62
N THR A 45 -13.48 22.09 -9.35
CA THR A 45 -12.46 21.04 -9.41
C THR A 45 -11.89 20.73 -8.02
N ILE A 46 -11.52 21.76 -7.26
CA ILE A 46 -10.98 21.62 -5.90
C ILE A 46 -12.02 20.96 -4.98
N LEU A 47 -13.27 21.40 -5.02
CA LEU A 47 -14.35 20.88 -4.18
C LEU A 47 -14.61 19.40 -4.45
N VAL A 48 -14.69 19.00 -5.73
CA VAL A 48 -14.83 17.60 -6.13
C VAL A 48 -13.62 16.79 -5.64
N ARG A 49 -12.39 17.31 -5.76
CA ARG A 49 -11.18 16.65 -5.26
C ARG A 49 -11.19 16.45 -3.76
N ILE A 50 -11.65 17.45 -2.99
CA ILE A 50 -11.80 17.34 -1.53
C ILE A 50 -12.83 16.25 -1.19
N ALA A 51 -13.97 16.22 -1.87
CA ALA A 51 -15.01 15.21 -1.67
C ALA A 51 -14.51 13.77 -1.94
N ILE A 52 -13.54 13.61 -2.84
CA ILE A 52 -12.96 12.31 -3.22
C ILE A 52 -11.80 11.89 -2.28
N ILE A 53 -11.24 12.78 -1.43
CA ILE A 53 -10.12 12.46 -0.53
C ILE A 53 -10.35 11.16 0.27
N PRO A 54 -11.50 10.92 0.94
CA PRO A 54 -11.67 9.70 1.74
C PRO A 54 -11.60 8.43 0.89
N LEU A 55 -12.09 8.48 -0.35
CA LEU A 55 -12.00 7.38 -1.29
C LEU A 55 -10.54 7.17 -1.76
N PHE A 56 -9.82 8.25 -2.01
CA PHE A 56 -8.41 8.23 -2.34
C PHE A 56 -7.55 7.62 -1.21
N LEU A 57 -7.82 7.96 0.05
CA LEU A 57 -7.13 7.36 1.19
C LEU A 57 -7.37 5.84 1.29
N LYS A 58 -8.60 5.38 1.06
CA LYS A 58 -8.92 3.95 0.99
C LYS A 58 -8.13 3.26 -0.13
N GLN A 59 -8.04 3.92 -1.27
CA GLN A 59 -7.28 3.42 -2.43
C GLN A 59 -5.78 3.30 -2.13
N ILE A 60 -5.15 4.31 -1.51
CA ILE A 60 -3.74 4.23 -1.12
C ILE A 60 -3.51 3.04 -0.18
N ARG A 61 -4.37 2.87 0.84
CA ARG A 61 -4.27 1.74 1.77
C ARG A 61 -4.35 0.39 1.03
N SER A 62 -5.28 0.25 0.11
CA SER A 62 -5.43 -0.97 -0.70
C SER A 62 -4.24 -1.19 -1.65
N SER A 63 -3.71 -0.13 -2.26
CA SER A 63 -2.50 -0.19 -3.09
C SER A 63 -1.27 -0.62 -2.29
N ARG A 64 -1.09 -0.08 -1.08
CA ARG A 64 -0.02 -0.47 -0.15
C ARG A 64 -0.14 -1.95 0.24
N ALA A 65 -1.34 -2.43 0.57
CA ALA A 65 -1.58 -3.83 0.88
C ALA A 65 -1.27 -4.75 -0.31
N MET A 66 -1.62 -4.35 -1.54
CA MET A 66 -1.26 -5.07 -2.76
C MET A 66 0.26 -5.17 -2.94
N GLN A 67 0.98 -4.10 -2.63
CA GLN A 67 2.44 -4.10 -2.74
C GLN A 67 3.12 -4.95 -1.67
N ALA A 68 2.55 -5.06 -0.48
CA ALA A 68 3.06 -5.92 0.57
C ALA A 68 3.07 -7.41 0.18
N ILE A 69 2.10 -7.86 -0.63
CA ILE A 69 2.04 -9.25 -1.11
C ILE A 69 2.80 -9.50 -2.42
N GLN A 70 3.41 -8.47 -3.01
CA GLN A 70 4.16 -8.60 -4.26
C GLN A 70 5.27 -9.65 -4.25
N PRO A 71 6.07 -9.83 -3.18
CA PRO A 71 7.08 -10.88 -3.14
C PRO A 71 6.48 -12.28 -3.29
N GLU A 72 5.31 -12.53 -2.70
CA GLU A 72 4.60 -13.80 -2.83
C GLU A 72 3.99 -13.97 -4.23
N MET A 73 3.45 -12.90 -4.81
CA MET A 73 2.98 -12.89 -6.19
C MET A 73 4.10 -13.21 -7.19
N ARG A 74 5.31 -12.69 -6.97
CA ARG A 74 6.48 -13.02 -7.79
C ARG A 74 6.81 -14.52 -7.74
N LYS A 75 6.78 -15.15 -6.56
CA LYS A 75 7.01 -16.60 -6.44
C LYS A 75 6.01 -17.41 -7.27
N ILE A 76 4.73 -16.97 -7.31
CA ILE A 76 3.71 -17.58 -8.15
C ILE A 76 4.05 -17.39 -9.63
N GLN A 77 4.41 -16.17 -10.06
CA GLN A 77 4.78 -15.87 -11.43
C GLN A 77 6.02 -16.66 -11.88
N ASP A 78 7.04 -16.75 -11.04
CA ASP A 78 8.27 -17.52 -11.32
C ASP A 78 7.99 -19.02 -11.46
N LYS A 79 7.04 -19.56 -10.69
CA LYS A 79 6.59 -20.96 -10.78
C LYS A 79 6.01 -21.31 -12.17
N TYR A 80 5.36 -20.32 -12.80
CA TYR A 80 4.75 -20.48 -14.13
C TYR A 80 5.54 -19.83 -15.26
N LYS A 81 6.73 -19.27 -14.97
CA LYS A 81 7.60 -18.65 -15.96
C LYS A 81 8.01 -19.67 -17.04
N GLY A 82 7.79 -19.28 -18.30
CA GLY A 82 8.08 -20.13 -19.47
C GLY A 82 6.95 -21.10 -19.87
N LYS A 83 5.91 -21.26 -19.06
CA LYS A 83 4.74 -22.07 -19.41
C LYS A 83 3.73 -21.20 -20.17
N LYS A 84 3.53 -21.52 -21.47
CA LYS A 84 2.63 -20.73 -22.36
C LYS A 84 1.25 -21.36 -22.53
N ASP A 85 1.04 -22.55 -21.98
CA ASP A 85 -0.20 -23.30 -22.08
C ASP A 85 -1.34 -22.62 -21.29
N GLN A 86 -2.56 -22.75 -21.80
CA GLN A 86 -3.74 -22.09 -21.22
C GLN A 86 -4.03 -22.57 -19.80
N VAL A 87 -3.80 -23.84 -19.50
CA VAL A 87 -4.03 -24.44 -18.18
C VAL A 87 -3.07 -23.84 -17.14
N SER A 88 -1.79 -23.64 -17.50
CA SER A 88 -0.82 -23.01 -16.59
C SER A 88 -1.14 -21.54 -16.34
N ARG A 89 -1.64 -20.81 -17.36
CA ARG A 89 -2.10 -19.43 -17.17
C ARG A 89 -3.31 -19.34 -16.24
N GLN A 90 -4.27 -20.27 -16.39
CA GLN A 90 -5.44 -20.32 -15.50
C GLN A 90 -5.03 -20.63 -14.08
N LYS A 91 -4.18 -21.61 -13.83
CA LYS A 91 -3.66 -21.95 -12.50
C LYS A 91 -2.90 -20.78 -11.86
N MET A 92 -2.10 -20.06 -12.65
CA MET A 92 -1.40 -18.87 -12.16
C MET A 92 -2.40 -17.78 -11.72
N MET A 93 -3.48 -17.56 -12.48
CA MET A 93 -4.53 -16.62 -12.10
C MET A 93 -5.27 -17.06 -10.84
N GLU A 94 -5.61 -18.35 -10.72
CA GLU A 94 -6.27 -18.92 -9.55
C GLU A 94 -5.41 -18.79 -8.28
N GLU A 95 -4.12 -19.14 -8.35
CA GLU A 95 -3.18 -18.99 -7.21
C GLU A 95 -3.00 -17.51 -6.83
N THR A 96 -2.94 -16.61 -7.82
CA THR A 96 -2.84 -15.17 -7.59
C THR A 96 -4.11 -14.63 -6.91
N GLN A 97 -5.30 -15.04 -7.38
CA GLN A 97 -6.55 -14.64 -6.75
C GLN A 97 -6.70 -15.22 -5.33
N ALA A 98 -6.28 -16.47 -5.11
CA ALA A 98 -6.29 -17.10 -3.80
C ALA A 98 -5.39 -16.34 -2.81
N LEU A 99 -4.19 -15.91 -3.25
CA LEU A 99 -3.28 -15.09 -2.47
C LEU A 99 -3.91 -13.73 -2.11
N GLN A 100 -4.51 -13.06 -3.10
CA GLN A 100 -5.19 -11.77 -2.89
C GLN A 100 -6.36 -11.88 -1.92
N ARG A 101 -7.17 -12.95 -2.02
CA ARG A 101 -8.28 -13.23 -1.08
C ARG A 101 -7.77 -13.49 0.33
N LYS A 102 -6.69 -14.28 0.46
CA LYS A 102 -6.04 -14.56 1.76
C LYS A 102 -5.64 -13.28 2.49
N HIS A 103 -5.09 -12.31 1.76
CA HIS A 103 -4.66 -11.03 2.31
C HIS A 103 -5.74 -9.93 2.27
N LYS A 104 -6.98 -10.27 1.86
CA LYS A 104 -8.12 -9.33 1.74
C LYS A 104 -7.80 -8.10 0.87
N VAL A 105 -7.02 -8.30 -0.20
CA VAL A 105 -6.60 -7.25 -1.13
C VAL A 105 -7.41 -7.34 -2.41
N SER A 106 -7.96 -6.22 -2.86
CA SER A 106 -8.72 -6.16 -4.11
C SER A 106 -7.80 -6.02 -5.31
N PRO A 107 -7.95 -6.84 -6.37
CA PRO A 107 -7.20 -6.67 -7.62
C PRO A 107 -7.53 -5.33 -8.33
N PHE A 108 -8.72 -4.78 -8.08
CA PHE A 108 -9.17 -3.51 -8.67
C PHE A 108 -8.63 -2.26 -7.96
N ALA A 109 -7.87 -2.41 -6.88
CA ALA A 109 -7.33 -1.28 -6.13
C ALA A 109 -6.47 -0.34 -6.95
N SER A 110 -5.74 -0.86 -7.93
CA SER A 110 -4.84 -0.08 -8.79
C SER A 110 -5.59 0.70 -9.88
N CYS A 111 -6.76 0.24 -10.34
CA CYS A 111 -7.56 0.92 -11.37
C CYS A 111 -8.70 1.77 -10.79
N LEU A 112 -8.92 1.72 -9.48
CA LEU A 112 -9.97 2.50 -8.80
C LEU A 112 -9.89 4.02 -9.07
N PRO A 113 -8.68 4.66 -9.17
CA PRO A 113 -8.58 6.07 -9.53
C PRO A 113 -9.24 6.37 -10.86
N MET A 114 -9.00 5.53 -11.84
CA MET A 114 -9.56 5.71 -13.18
C MET A 114 -11.09 5.58 -13.16
N LEU A 115 -11.62 4.59 -12.43
CA LEU A 115 -13.06 4.37 -12.31
C LEU A 115 -13.79 5.54 -11.65
N VAL A 116 -13.16 6.21 -10.68
CA VAL A 116 -13.72 7.37 -9.99
C VAL A 116 -13.55 8.64 -10.82
N GLN A 117 -12.43 8.77 -11.51
CA GLN A 117 -12.11 9.95 -12.31
C GLN A 117 -12.99 10.05 -13.58
N MET A 118 -13.32 8.92 -14.21
CA MET A 118 -14.07 8.90 -15.48
C MET A 118 -15.44 9.58 -15.39
N PRO A 119 -16.33 9.28 -14.39
CA PRO A 119 -17.60 9.98 -14.27
C PRO A 119 -17.45 11.48 -14.09
N VAL A 120 -16.45 11.93 -13.32
CA VAL A 120 -16.19 13.36 -13.09
C VAL A 120 -15.74 14.06 -14.36
N LEU A 121 -14.76 13.46 -15.08
CA LEU A 121 -14.25 14.00 -16.34
C LEU A 121 -15.33 14.06 -17.40
N PHE A 122 -16.06 12.97 -17.61
CA PHE A 122 -17.12 12.93 -18.63
C PHE A 122 -18.32 13.79 -18.25
N GLY A 123 -18.67 13.87 -16.99
CA GLY A 123 -19.73 14.77 -16.51
C GLY A 123 -19.38 16.23 -16.77
N MET A 124 -18.13 16.64 -16.47
CA MET A 124 -17.64 18.00 -16.74
C MET A 124 -17.59 18.28 -18.26
N TYR A 125 -17.07 17.34 -19.03
CA TYR A 125 -17.02 17.43 -20.49
C TYR A 125 -18.44 17.59 -21.10
N ARG A 126 -19.39 16.79 -20.63
CA ARG A 126 -20.81 16.89 -21.06
C ARG A 126 -21.45 18.22 -20.65
N ALA A 127 -21.18 18.72 -19.45
CA ALA A 127 -21.71 20.01 -19.00
C ALA A 127 -21.19 21.15 -19.90
N ILE A 128 -19.89 21.17 -20.22
CA ILE A 128 -19.29 22.23 -21.05
C ILE A 128 -19.78 22.12 -22.52
N ILE A 129 -19.92 20.91 -23.09
CA ILE A 129 -20.50 20.74 -24.42
C ILE A 129 -21.97 21.18 -24.45
N ALA A 130 -22.73 20.85 -23.40
CA ALA A 130 -24.12 21.24 -23.29
C ALA A 130 -24.29 22.78 -23.35
N VAL A 131 -23.37 23.54 -22.74
CA VAL A 131 -23.35 25.01 -22.80
C VAL A 131 -23.39 25.50 -24.24
N SER A 132 -22.52 25.00 -25.12
CA SER A 132 -22.48 25.40 -26.53
C SER A 132 -23.75 24.98 -27.28
N SER A 133 -24.28 23.79 -27.00
CA SER A 133 -25.46 23.26 -27.68
C SER A 133 -26.75 23.95 -27.21
N ILE A 134 -26.86 24.28 -25.93
CA ILE A 134 -28.00 25.00 -25.37
C ILE A 134 -28.02 26.44 -25.91
N SER A 135 -26.88 27.14 -25.89
CA SER A 135 -26.76 28.48 -26.45
C SER A 135 -27.08 28.56 -27.94
N ALA A 136 -26.82 27.45 -28.69
CA ALA A 136 -27.16 27.34 -30.12
C ALA A 136 -28.57 26.80 -30.37
N GLY A 137 -29.37 26.48 -29.36
CA GLY A 137 -30.69 25.86 -29.54
C GLY A 137 -30.69 24.46 -30.11
N THR A 138 -29.56 23.75 -30.06
CA THR A 138 -29.38 22.41 -30.66
C THR A 138 -29.19 21.30 -29.63
N TYR A 139 -29.43 21.58 -28.35
CA TYR A 139 -29.25 20.60 -27.30
C TYR A 139 -30.32 19.50 -27.36
N MET A 140 -29.87 18.26 -27.31
CA MET A 140 -30.73 17.07 -27.38
C MET A 140 -30.53 16.19 -26.14
N TYR A 141 -31.63 15.78 -25.54
CA TYR A 141 -31.61 14.79 -24.46
C TYR A 141 -32.57 13.64 -24.80
N ARG A 142 -32.06 12.40 -24.83
CA ARG A 142 -32.80 11.17 -25.20
C ARG A 142 -33.45 11.22 -26.57
N GLY A 143 -32.94 12.04 -27.48
CA GLY A 143 -33.49 12.21 -28.86
C GLY A 143 -34.56 13.27 -28.96
N GLU A 144 -34.88 13.98 -27.88
CA GLU A 144 -35.80 15.10 -27.86
C GLU A 144 -35.02 16.42 -27.67
N ALA A 145 -35.50 17.49 -28.24
CA ALA A 145 -34.94 18.81 -28.07
C ALA A 145 -35.17 19.25 -26.61
N ALA A 146 -34.10 19.73 -25.97
CA ALA A 146 -34.16 20.25 -24.63
C ALA A 146 -33.48 21.64 -24.58
N ASP A 147 -34.00 22.53 -23.76
CA ASP A 147 -33.56 23.93 -23.64
C ASP A 147 -32.62 24.19 -22.46
N HIS A 148 -32.41 23.19 -21.61
CA HIS A 148 -31.57 23.34 -20.41
C HIS A 148 -30.92 22.00 -19.96
N LEU A 149 -29.87 22.14 -19.15
CA LEU A 149 -29.26 21.04 -18.37
C LEU A 149 -29.14 21.49 -16.91
N GLY A 150 -30.15 21.18 -16.09
CA GLY A 150 -30.22 21.70 -14.73
C GLY A 150 -30.31 23.26 -14.75
N PRO A 151 -29.39 23.98 -14.10
CA PRO A 151 -29.39 25.44 -14.10
C PRO A 151 -28.76 26.06 -15.35
N LEU A 152 -28.17 25.29 -16.24
CA LEU A 152 -27.64 25.76 -17.53
C LEU A 152 -28.81 26.00 -18.49
N THR A 153 -29.43 27.20 -18.36
CA THR A 153 -30.44 27.70 -19.29
C THR A 153 -29.78 28.34 -20.51
N GLU A 154 -30.55 28.74 -21.51
CA GLU A 154 -30.06 29.45 -22.70
C GLU A 154 -29.32 30.75 -22.31
N SER A 155 -29.86 31.55 -21.37
CA SER A 155 -29.25 32.79 -20.93
C SER A 155 -27.88 32.56 -20.27
N VAL A 156 -27.80 31.63 -19.32
CA VAL A 156 -26.54 31.26 -18.61
C VAL A 156 -25.53 30.67 -19.59
N SER A 157 -25.99 29.82 -20.50
CA SER A 157 -25.13 29.19 -21.51
C SER A 157 -24.56 30.21 -22.48
N THR A 158 -25.36 31.19 -22.91
CA THR A 158 -24.91 32.28 -23.78
C THR A 158 -23.92 33.19 -23.06
N GLU A 159 -24.09 33.46 -21.78
CA GLU A 159 -23.13 34.19 -20.96
C GLU A 159 -21.78 33.45 -20.91
N ILE A 160 -21.78 32.14 -20.66
CA ILE A 160 -20.56 31.30 -20.63
C ILE A 160 -19.85 31.29 -21.99
N VAL A 161 -20.61 31.12 -23.10
CA VAL A 161 -20.08 31.12 -24.46
C VAL A 161 -19.38 32.43 -24.80
N ASN A 162 -19.94 33.54 -24.38
CA ASN A 162 -19.38 34.89 -24.59
C ASN A 162 -18.23 35.21 -23.63
N SER A 163 -18.08 34.44 -22.57
CA SER A 163 -17.02 34.63 -21.59
C SER A 163 -15.67 34.17 -22.14
N THR A 164 -14.65 35.05 -21.99
CA THR A 164 -13.28 34.77 -22.47
C THR A 164 -12.29 34.80 -21.31
N VAL A 165 -11.25 33.98 -21.45
CA VAL A 165 -10.08 33.99 -20.59
C VAL A 165 -8.83 34.13 -21.45
N PHE A 166 -8.00 35.14 -21.14
CA PHE A 166 -6.84 35.51 -21.97
C PHE A 166 -7.22 35.71 -23.46
N GLY A 167 -8.42 36.20 -23.75
CA GLY A 167 -8.93 36.39 -25.10
C GLY A 167 -9.50 35.14 -25.76
N VAL A 168 -9.53 33.99 -25.07
CA VAL A 168 -10.02 32.71 -25.60
C VAL A 168 -11.42 32.41 -25.04
N PRO A 169 -12.46 32.17 -25.86
CA PRO A 169 -13.77 31.73 -25.39
C PRO A 169 -13.68 30.36 -24.71
N LEU A 170 -14.41 30.18 -23.60
CA LEU A 170 -14.41 28.93 -22.83
C LEU A 170 -14.97 27.73 -23.59
N SER A 171 -15.84 27.97 -24.55
CA SER A 171 -16.50 26.97 -25.38
C SER A 171 -15.70 26.54 -26.59
N ARG A 172 -14.61 27.26 -26.94
CA ARG A 172 -13.82 27.01 -28.16
C ARG A 172 -12.81 25.89 -27.99
N THR A 173 -12.53 25.16 -29.08
CA THR A 173 -11.47 24.14 -29.17
C THR A 173 -10.24 24.68 -29.89
N LEU A 174 -9.07 24.11 -29.68
CA LEU A 174 -7.87 24.46 -30.41
C LEU A 174 -8.04 24.24 -31.92
N ARG A 175 -8.75 23.19 -32.32
CA ARG A 175 -8.98 22.85 -33.70
C ARG A 175 -9.77 23.92 -34.46
N GLU A 176 -10.73 24.58 -33.82
CA GLU A 176 -11.56 25.65 -34.36
C GLU A 176 -10.82 27.00 -34.38
N SER A 177 -9.66 27.10 -33.77
CA SER A 177 -8.95 28.34 -33.51
C SER A 177 -7.63 28.49 -34.27
N THR A 178 -7.38 27.61 -35.26
CA THR A 178 -6.09 27.56 -35.98
C THR A 178 -5.75 28.85 -36.74
N GLY A 179 -6.71 29.75 -36.99
CA GLY A 179 -6.49 31.04 -37.64
C GLY A 179 -6.08 32.19 -36.73
N ASP A 180 -6.11 32.01 -35.39
CA ASP A 180 -5.74 33.04 -34.43
C ASP A 180 -4.49 32.63 -33.63
N PRO A 181 -3.32 33.25 -33.90
CA PRO A 181 -2.08 32.88 -33.24
C PRO A 181 -2.10 33.05 -31.72
N LEU A 182 -2.84 34.01 -31.20
CA LEU A 182 -2.94 34.26 -29.74
C LEU A 182 -3.71 33.12 -29.08
N ILE A 183 -4.86 32.72 -29.65
CA ILE A 183 -5.66 31.63 -29.12
C ILE A 183 -4.87 30.31 -29.16
N VAL A 184 -4.21 30.02 -30.29
CA VAL A 184 -3.34 28.86 -30.44
C VAL A 184 -2.23 28.88 -29.39
N GLY A 185 -1.59 30.03 -29.16
CA GLY A 185 -0.53 30.19 -28.16
C GLY A 185 -1.02 29.88 -26.74
N VAL A 186 -2.21 30.35 -26.36
CA VAL A 186 -2.81 30.07 -25.04
C VAL A 186 -3.13 28.59 -24.88
N PHE A 187 -3.72 27.94 -25.90
CA PHE A 187 -4.01 26.50 -25.84
C PHE A 187 -2.72 25.67 -25.75
N VAL A 188 -1.75 25.94 -26.59
CA VAL A 188 -0.46 25.21 -26.58
C VAL A 188 0.24 25.36 -25.24
N THR A 189 0.26 26.57 -24.67
CA THR A 189 0.83 26.81 -23.35
C THR A 189 0.11 26.01 -22.26
N ALA A 190 -1.22 26.01 -22.28
CA ALA A 190 -2.03 25.26 -21.31
C ALA A 190 -1.81 23.74 -21.45
N ILE A 191 -1.72 23.23 -22.68
CA ILE A 191 -1.44 21.81 -22.97
C ILE A 191 -0.04 21.42 -22.48
N ILE A 192 0.97 22.23 -22.79
CA ILE A 192 2.35 21.99 -22.31
C ILE A 192 2.39 21.96 -20.79
N LEU A 193 1.76 22.95 -20.14
CA LEU A 193 1.68 23.01 -18.69
C LEU A 193 1.00 21.77 -18.10
N MET A 194 -0.14 21.36 -18.66
CA MET A 194 -0.87 20.17 -18.24
C MET A 194 -0.01 18.90 -18.37
N VAL A 195 0.65 18.71 -19.51
CA VAL A 195 1.50 17.54 -19.78
C VAL A 195 2.71 17.53 -18.85
N ALA A 196 3.35 18.69 -18.62
CA ALA A 196 4.48 18.82 -17.71
C ALA A 196 4.07 18.47 -16.27
N LEU A 197 2.97 19.04 -15.76
CA LEU A 197 2.44 18.75 -14.43
C LEU A 197 2.13 17.26 -14.27
N GLN A 198 1.47 16.66 -15.27
CA GLN A 198 1.12 15.25 -15.26
C GLN A 198 2.38 14.37 -15.28
N PHE A 199 3.35 14.69 -16.13
CA PHE A 199 4.62 13.99 -16.20
C PHE A 199 5.40 14.05 -14.88
N PHE A 200 5.52 15.24 -14.28
CA PHE A 200 6.18 15.40 -12.97
C PHE A 200 5.47 14.67 -11.86
N SER A 201 4.13 14.71 -11.82
CA SER A 201 3.32 13.96 -10.84
C SER A 201 3.56 12.45 -10.96
N MET A 202 3.53 11.91 -12.19
CA MET A 202 3.79 10.49 -12.45
C MET A 202 5.24 10.13 -12.11
N ARG A 203 6.21 10.92 -12.56
CA ARG A 203 7.63 10.69 -12.26
C ARG A 203 7.89 10.63 -10.76
N LEU A 204 7.32 11.57 -10.00
CA LEU A 204 7.42 11.59 -8.55
C LEU A 204 6.84 10.33 -7.92
N SER A 205 5.63 9.94 -8.34
CA SER A 205 4.96 8.74 -7.84
C SER A 205 5.72 7.46 -8.19
N PHE A 206 6.20 7.31 -9.42
CA PHE A 206 6.92 6.11 -9.85
C PHE A 206 8.32 6.01 -9.28
N GLN A 207 9.11 7.09 -9.30
CA GLN A 207 10.50 7.03 -8.84
C GLN A 207 10.64 6.99 -7.32
N ARG A 208 9.75 7.68 -6.60
CA ARG A 208 9.87 7.83 -5.15
C ARG A 208 8.96 6.89 -4.38
N ASN A 209 7.80 6.55 -4.91
CA ASN A 209 6.76 5.82 -4.17
C ASN A 209 6.51 4.39 -4.68
N MET A 210 7.25 3.91 -5.68
CA MET A 210 7.18 2.50 -6.09
C MET A 210 8.38 1.70 -5.61
N PRO A 211 8.17 0.47 -5.12
CA PRO A 211 9.24 -0.47 -4.81
C PRO A 211 10.02 -0.81 -6.08
N ASP A 212 11.30 -1.14 -5.93
CA ASP A 212 12.07 -1.66 -7.06
C ASP A 212 11.57 -3.05 -7.44
N LEU A 213 10.91 -3.13 -8.58
CA LEU A 213 10.35 -4.36 -9.12
C LEU A 213 11.35 -5.14 -10.00
N GLY A 214 12.59 -4.64 -10.15
CA GLY A 214 13.58 -5.24 -11.04
C GLY A 214 13.12 -5.29 -12.51
N ASN A 215 13.61 -6.25 -13.28
CA ASN A 215 13.26 -6.45 -14.71
C ASN A 215 12.02 -7.34 -14.91
N ASN A 216 10.97 -7.14 -14.11
CA ASN A 216 9.72 -7.88 -14.27
C ASN A 216 8.90 -7.26 -15.44
N PRO A 217 8.20 -8.07 -16.27
CA PRO A 217 7.31 -7.58 -17.33
C PRO A 217 6.25 -6.57 -16.84
N ILE A 218 5.75 -6.75 -15.61
CA ILE A 218 4.80 -5.81 -14.99
C ILE A 218 5.47 -4.46 -14.73
N ALA A 219 6.70 -4.44 -14.22
CA ALA A 219 7.45 -3.21 -14.01
C ALA A 219 7.76 -2.49 -15.33
N GLN A 220 8.07 -3.24 -16.37
CA GLN A 220 8.30 -2.71 -17.71
C GLN A 220 7.02 -2.08 -18.29
N SER A 221 5.88 -2.76 -18.17
CA SER A 221 4.57 -2.22 -18.56
C SER A 221 4.22 -0.94 -17.80
N GLN A 222 4.47 -0.89 -16.50
CA GLN A 222 4.24 0.30 -15.70
C GLN A 222 5.17 1.46 -16.10
N ARG A 223 6.45 1.19 -16.39
CA ARG A 223 7.40 2.20 -16.90
C ARG A 223 6.95 2.72 -18.28
N SER A 224 6.53 1.85 -19.17
CA SER A 224 5.97 2.21 -20.48
C SER A 224 4.76 3.14 -20.32
N MET A 225 3.85 2.82 -19.40
CA MET A 225 2.65 3.61 -19.13
C MET A 225 2.99 5.04 -18.63
N MET A 226 4.12 5.23 -17.94
CA MET A 226 4.60 6.55 -17.51
C MET A 226 4.87 7.50 -18.68
N TYR A 227 5.30 6.98 -19.83
CA TYR A 227 5.57 7.81 -21.01
C TYR A 227 4.34 7.92 -21.94
N VAL A 228 3.54 6.87 -22.06
CA VAL A 228 2.37 6.84 -22.94
C VAL A 228 1.22 7.70 -22.41
N MET A 229 0.97 7.69 -21.10
CA MET A 229 -0.15 8.42 -20.53
C MET A 229 -0.10 9.95 -20.73
N PRO A 230 1.05 10.65 -20.49
CA PRO A 230 1.12 12.07 -20.79
C PRO A 230 0.87 12.41 -22.28
N LEU A 231 1.26 11.53 -23.20
CA LEU A 231 1.00 11.73 -24.64
C LEU A 231 -0.50 11.72 -24.96
N MET A 232 -1.30 10.89 -24.28
CA MET A 232 -2.75 10.89 -24.44
C MET A 232 -3.37 12.23 -24.04
N PHE A 233 -2.78 12.94 -23.06
CA PHE A 233 -3.26 14.27 -22.68
C PHE A 233 -2.98 15.34 -23.75
N ILE A 234 -1.91 15.21 -24.53
CA ILE A 234 -1.68 16.10 -25.70
C ILE A 234 -2.84 15.95 -26.68
N PHE A 235 -3.18 14.70 -27.00
CA PHE A 235 -4.27 14.41 -27.93
C PHE A 235 -5.61 14.96 -27.42
N SER A 236 -5.92 14.75 -26.14
CA SER A 236 -7.15 15.27 -25.54
C SER A 236 -7.21 16.80 -25.53
N GLY A 237 -6.08 17.49 -25.30
CA GLY A 237 -6.01 18.94 -25.26
C GLY A 237 -6.32 19.63 -26.58
N VAL A 238 -6.10 18.95 -27.73
CA VAL A 238 -6.44 19.47 -29.06
C VAL A 238 -7.96 19.45 -29.32
N PHE A 239 -8.65 18.45 -28.78
CA PHE A 239 -10.07 18.23 -29.05
C PHE A 239 -11.00 18.81 -27.98
N PHE A 240 -10.47 19.11 -26.80
CA PHE A 240 -11.29 19.63 -25.70
C PHE A 240 -11.45 21.15 -25.77
N GLN A 241 -12.61 21.61 -25.35
CA GLN A 241 -12.92 23.03 -25.17
C GLN A 241 -12.06 23.64 -24.06
N MET A 242 -11.78 24.95 -24.13
CA MET A 242 -10.93 25.67 -23.17
C MET A 242 -11.37 25.45 -21.71
N GLY A 243 -12.67 25.42 -21.44
CA GLY A 243 -13.19 25.13 -20.10
C GLY A 243 -12.76 23.76 -19.57
N VAL A 244 -12.73 22.71 -20.43
CA VAL A 244 -12.23 21.38 -20.06
C VAL A 244 -10.70 21.37 -19.90
N VAL A 245 -9.98 22.15 -20.69
CA VAL A 245 -8.53 22.31 -20.54
C VAL A 245 -8.21 22.96 -19.21
N ILE A 246 -8.92 24.01 -18.78
CA ILE A 246 -8.77 24.65 -17.48
C ILE A 246 -9.04 23.65 -16.34
N TYR A 247 -10.13 22.87 -16.44
CA TYR A 247 -10.42 21.78 -15.51
C TYR A 247 -9.25 20.79 -15.41
N THR A 248 -8.71 20.33 -16.54
CA THR A 248 -7.64 19.32 -16.55
C THR A 248 -6.29 19.87 -16.06
N VAL A 249 -5.96 21.14 -16.35
CA VAL A 249 -4.81 21.85 -15.79
C VAL A 249 -4.91 21.93 -14.27
N THR A 250 -6.06 22.39 -13.76
CA THR A 250 -6.33 22.47 -12.31
C THR A 250 -6.24 21.10 -11.64
N ALA A 251 -6.82 20.09 -12.25
CA ALA A 251 -6.75 18.71 -11.78
C ALA A 251 -5.31 18.17 -11.77
N SER A 252 -4.45 18.61 -12.72
CA SER A 252 -3.03 18.22 -12.78
C SER A 252 -2.20 18.90 -11.69
N PHE A 253 -2.49 20.16 -11.35
CA PHE A 253 -1.90 20.84 -10.19
C PHE A 253 -2.26 20.11 -8.89
N TRP A 254 -3.53 19.76 -8.73
CA TRP A 254 -3.96 18.99 -7.57
C TRP A 254 -3.26 17.63 -7.50
N ALA A 255 -3.17 16.90 -8.63
CA ALA A 255 -2.52 15.60 -8.70
C ALA A 255 -1.03 15.67 -8.32
N LEU A 256 -0.33 16.74 -8.73
CA LEU A 256 1.06 16.97 -8.34
C LEU A 256 1.17 17.21 -6.83
N GLY A 257 0.36 18.10 -6.25
CA GLY A 257 0.29 18.33 -4.80
C GLY A 257 -0.03 17.07 -4.02
N GLN A 258 -0.99 16.30 -4.49
CA GLN A 258 -1.39 15.00 -3.93
C GLN A 258 -0.26 13.97 -3.98
N SER A 259 0.51 13.94 -5.08
CA SER A 259 1.68 13.06 -5.22
C SER A 259 2.78 13.43 -4.21
N PHE A 260 3.08 14.71 -4.03
CA PHE A 260 4.01 15.18 -2.99
C PHE A 260 3.55 14.78 -1.59
N TRP A 261 2.28 15.00 -1.29
CA TRP A 261 1.72 14.64 0.00
C TRP A 261 1.80 13.12 0.26
N THR A 262 1.43 12.31 -0.73
CA THR A 262 1.48 10.83 -0.63
C THR A 262 2.89 10.33 -0.41
N VAL A 263 3.88 10.83 -1.17
CA VAL A 263 5.29 10.45 -1.05
C VAL A 263 5.85 10.81 0.34
N LYS A 264 5.41 11.95 0.91
CA LYS A 264 5.91 12.42 2.20
C LYS A 264 5.22 11.78 3.40
N VAL A 265 3.88 11.62 3.34
CA VAL A 265 3.07 11.23 4.51
C VAL A 265 2.71 9.75 4.50
N MET A 266 2.46 9.19 3.31
CA MET A 266 1.99 7.81 3.15
C MET A 266 2.80 7.06 2.08
N PRO A 267 4.13 7.02 2.16
CA PRO A 267 4.93 6.31 1.16
C PRO A 267 4.64 4.82 1.19
N THR A 268 4.84 4.19 0.05
CA THR A 268 4.59 2.76 -0.12
C THR A 268 5.70 1.91 0.50
N PRO A 269 5.39 0.86 1.26
CA PRO A 269 6.39 -0.06 1.79
C PRO A 269 7.33 -0.59 0.71
N GLY A 270 8.65 -0.57 1.00
CA GLY A 270 9.69 -0.99 0.05
C GLY A 270 10.07 0.04 -1.02
N SER A 271 9.46 1.23 -1.01
CA SER A 271 9.86 2.33 -1.90
C SER A 271 11.02 3.15 -1.31
N PRO A 272 11.77 3.92 -2.14
CA PRO A 272 12.80 4.84 -1.66
C PRO A 272 12.25 5.87 -0.65
N ALA A 273 11.08 6.45 -0.91
CA ALA A 273 10.44 7.39 0.01
C ALA A 273 10.07 6.76 1.36
N TYR A 274 9.74 5.47 1.36
CA TYR A 274 9.48 4.73 2.59
C TYR A 274 10.77 4.52 3.40
N ALA A 275 11.87 4.19 2.74
CA ALA A 275 13.17 4.09 3.38
C ALA A 275 13.60 5.42 4.01
N ASP A 276 13.38 6.54 3.31
CA ASP A 276 13.67 7.89 3.84
C ASP A 276 12.78 8.22 5.05
N LEU A 277 11.50 7.85 5.01
CA LEU A 277 10.58 8.02 6.14
C LEU A 277 11.04 7.23 7.37
N LEU A 278 11.41 5.95 7.17
CA LEU A 278 11.91 5.11 8.27
C LEU A 278 13.21 5.69 8.85
N SER A 279 14.16 6.09 8.00
CA SER A 279 15.40 6.71 8.42
C SER A 279 15.18 8.01 9.20
N SER A 280 14.24 8.85 8.75
CA SER A 280 13.87 10.08 9.44
C SER A 280 13.24 9.80 10.82
N ARG A 281 12.38 8.79 10.92
CA ARG A 281 11.76 8.37 12.19
C ARG A 281 12.81 7.79 13.15
N GLU A 282 13.71 6.96 12.61
CA GLU A 282 14.81 6.39 13.36
C GLU A 282 15.70 7.50 13.96
N SER A 283 16.16 8.43 13.13
CA SER A 283 16.99 9.54 13.55
C SER A 283 16.29 10.40 14.61
N ALA A 284 15.02 10.74 14.39
CA ALA A 284 14.25 11.55 15.35
C ALA A 284 13.98 10.84 16.69
N TYR A 285 13.86 9.50 16.64
CA TYR A 285 13.76 8.71 17.86
C TYR A 285 15.11 8.63 18.58
N GLN A 286 16.19 8.31 17.88
CA GLN A 286 17.53 8.15 18.44
C GLN A 286 18.06 9.45 19.04
N GLU A 287 17.82 10.58 18.38
CA GLU A 287 18.20 11.90 18.88
C GLU A 287 17.54 12.20 20.25
N TRP A 288 16.27 11.87 20.38
CA TRP A 288 15.55 12.02 21.64
C TRP A 288 15.92 10.93 22.66
N ALA A 289 16.06 9.68 22.23
CA ALA A 289 16.21 8.52 23.12
C ALA A 289 17.60 8.45 23.78
N LYS A 290 18.66 8.84 23.07
CA LYS A 290 20.02 8.81 23.62
C LYS A 290 20.17 9.61 24.93
N PRO A 291 19.85 10.91 24.99
CA PRO A 291 19.94 11.68 26.22
C PRO A 291 18.93 11.21 27.28
N PHE A 292 17.74 10.78 26.85
CA PHE A 292 16.72 10.28 27.75
C PHE A 292 17.18 9.03 28.49
N PHE A 293 17.75 8.04 27.80
CA PHE A 293 18.26 6.82 28.47
C PHE A 293 19.55 7.05 29.23
N GLN A 294 20.37 8.02 28.86
CA GLN A 294 21.52 8.44 29.71
C GLN A 294 21.06 8.99 31.06
N ASN A 295 19.96 9.73 31.09
CA ASN A 295 19.37 10.21 32.35
C ASN A 295 18.76 9.05 33.15
N TYR A 296 18.01 8.16 32.50
CA TYR A 296 17.49 6.96 33.14
C TYR A 296 18.61 6.11 33.77
N ASP A 297 19.73 5.92 33.08
CA ASP A 297 20.87 5.15 33.56
C ASP A 297 21.52 5.83 34.79
N ARG A 298 21.60 7.17 34.81
CA ARG A 298 22.07 7.91 35.96
C ARG A 298 21.13 7.82 37.18
N GLU A 299 19.83 7.97 36.95
CA GLU A 299 18.81 7.82 38.00
C GLU A 299 18.83 6.40 38.57
N ARG A 300 18.93 5.39 37.70
CA ARG A 300 19.00 4.00 38.13
C ARG A 300 20.30 3.69 38.93
N ALA A 301 21.43 4.22 38.48
CA ALA A 301 22.71 4.08 39.22
C ALA A 301 22.68 4.79 40.57
N ALA A 302 21.99 5.93 40.68
CA ALA A 302 21.83 6.67 41.93
C ALA A 302 20.97 5.94 42.99
N LEU A 303 20.08 5.04 42.53
CA LEU A 303 19.27 4.20 43.44
C LEU A 303 20.11 3.14 44.18
N GLY A 304 21.33 2.80 43.69
CA GLY A 304 22.22 1.81 44.31
C GLY A 304 21.69 0.37 44.24
N THR A 305 22.53 -0.58 44.71
CA THR A 305 22.21 -2.02 44.78
C THR A 305 21.29 -2.41 45.94
N GLU A 306 21.14 -1.53 46.93
CA GLU A 306 20.33 -1.76 48.14
C GLU A 306 18.92 -1.13 48.07
N SER A 307 18.55 -0.50 46.93
CA SER A 307 17.23 0.09 46.82
C SER A 307 16.16 -0.99 46.68
N THR A 308 15.09 -0.80 47.46
CA THR A 308 13.90 -1.66 47.45
C THR A 308 13.41 -1.80 46.01
N ASP A 309 13.07 -3.01 45.54
CA ASP A 309 12.53 -3.32 44.19
C ASP A 309 11.41 -2.35 43.78
N LEU A 310 10.64 -1.84 44.74
CA LEU A 310 9.57 -0.86 44.54
C LEU A 310 10.01 0.46 43.88
N ARG A 311 11.19 1.00 44.24
CA ARG A 311 11.71 2.27 43.67
C ARG A 311 12.21 2.07 42.25
N VAL A 312 12.74 0.90 41.94
CA VAL A 312 13.18 0.53 40.60
C VAL A 312 11.96 0.34 39.70
N ASP A 313 10.90 -0.28 40.19
CA ASP A 313 9.67 -0.48 39.46
C ASP A 313 8.96 0.85 39.19
N GLU A 314 8.90 1.76 40.15
CA GLU A 314 8.34 3.10 39.96
C GLU A 314 9.11 3.90 38.86
N LEU A 315 10.46 3.86 38.90
CA LEU A 315 11.30 4.46 37.86
C LEU A 315 11.04 3.83 36.49
N ASN A 316 10.92 2.52 36.45
CA ASN A 316 10.63 1.77 35.20
C ASN A 316 9.26 2.14 34.66
N GLU A 317 8.21 2.20 35.46
CA GLU A 317 6.86 2.56 35.01
C GLU A 317 6.81 3.99 34.47
N ARG A 318 7.37 4.96 35.19
CA ARG A 318 7.46 6.36 34.75
C ARG A 318 8.22 6.46 33.43
N THR A 319 9.32 5.76 33.29
CA THR A 319 10.15 5.70 32.09
C THR A 319 9.38 5.09 30.94
N LEU A 320 8.66 3.98 31.14
CA LEU A 320 7.90 3.30 30.15
C LEU A 320 6.76 4.18 29.60
N VAL A 321 6.05 4.91 30.45
CA VAL A 321 5.00 5.85 30.03
C VAL A 321 5.58 6.94 29.12
N ALA A 322 6.70 7.55 29.50
CA ALA A 322 7.36 8.58 28.70
C ALA A 322 7.82 8.05 27.33
N VAL A 323 8.48 6.88 27.33
CA VAL A 323 8.99 6.25 26.11
C VAL A 323 7.83 5.82 25.18
N ARG A 324 6.78 5.20 25.71
CA ARG A 324 5.60 4.83 24.91
C ARG A 324 4.93 6.03 24.26
N SER A 325 4.81 7.15 24.97
CA SER A 325 4.26 8.40 24.40
C SER A 325 5.08 8.89 23.21
N LYS A 326 6.41 8.89 23.32
CA LYS A 326 7.30 9.31 22.23
C LYS A 326 7.35 8.28 21.11
N ALA A 327 7.43 7.00 21.44
CA ALA A 327 7.44 5.89 20.49
C ALA A 327 6.18 5.89 19.62
N LYS A 328 5.00 6.11 20.21
CA LYS A 328 3.74 6.22 19.48
C LYS A 328 3.76 7.36 18.46
N LYS A 329 4.33 8.53 18.79
CA LYS A 329 4.45 9.67 17.86
C LYS A 329 5.39 9.37 16.68
N GLN A 330 6.40 8.53 16.90
CA GLN A 330 7.38 8.14 15.87
C GLN A 330 7.03 6.81 15.20
N HIS A 331 5.88 6.23 15.51
CA HIS A 331 5.47 4.90 15.04
C HIS A 331 6.53 3.82 15.32
N VAL A 332 7.19 3.94 16.46
CA VAL A 332 8.07 2.90 17.01
C VAL A 332 7.23 1.93 17.81
N ALA A 333 7.70 0.70 17.92
CA ALA A 333 7.11 -0.41 18.66
C ALA A 333 6.09 -0.07 19.75
N SER A 334 4.88 -0.59 19.65
CA SER A 334 3.83 -0.41 20.67
C SER A 334 3.28 -1.71 21.23
N ASP A 335 3.37 -2.80 20.47
CA ASP A 335 2.75 -4.09 20.79
C ASP A 335 3.82 -5.08 21.27
N PHE A 336 4.03 -5.09 22.59
CA PHE A 336 4.90 -6.07 23.23
C PHE A 336 4.08 -7.27 23.74
N PRO A 337 4.67 -8.48 23.75
CA PRO A 337 4.04 -9.64 24.37
C PRO A 337 3.65 -9.35 25.82
N ALA A 338 2.49 -9.83 26.24
CA ALA A 338 2.04 -9.67 27.62
C ALA A 338 2.98 -10.35 28.67
N SER A 339 3.82 -11.28 28.20
CA SER A 339 4.83 -11.97 29.02
C SER A 339 6.09 -11.15 29.29
N MET A 340 6.28 -10.01 28.59
CA MET A 340 7.46 -9.17 28.81
C MET A 340 7.29 -8.26 30.03
N THR A 341 8.31 -8.24 30.88
CA THR A 341 8.39 -7.34 32.02
C THR A 341 8.65 -5.89 31.57
N THR A 342 8.28 -4.93 32.40
CA THR A 342 8.53 -3.50 32.17
C THR A 342 10.00 -3.22 31.85
N GLY A 343 10.94 -3.86 32.60
CA GLY A 343 12.37 -3.72 32.37
C GLY A 343 12.85 -4.26 31.05
N GLU A 344 12.29 -5.37 30.59
CA GLU A 344 12.61 -5.93 29.26
C GLU A 344 12.12 -5.01 28.13
N ILE A 345 10.92 -4.45 28.25
CA ILE A 345 10.37 -3.48 27.28
C ILE A 345 11.26 -2.23 27.21
N ILE A 346 11.68 -1.70 28.35
CA ILE A 346 12.60 -0.56 28.42
C ILE A 346 13.93 -0.90 27.75
N THR A 347 14.45 -2.12 27.97
CA THR A 347 15.69 -2.59 27.34
C THR A 347 15.56 -2.64 25.81
N VAL A 348 14.42 -3.08 25.28
CA VAL A 348 14.15 -3.03 23.84
C VAL A 348 14.18 -1.59 23.33
N TYR A 349 13.46 -0.67 23.96
CA TYR A 349 13.44 0.73 23.56
C TYR A 349 14.83 1.39 23.66
N ARG A 350 15.61 1.03 24.65
CA ARG A 350 17.00 1.47 24.81
C ARG A 350 17.91 0.96 23.68
N ASN A 351 17.78 -0.29 23.30
CA ASN A 351 18.53 -0.87 22.18
C ASN A 351 18.19 -0.17 20.86
N LEU A 352 16.93 0.20 20.64
CA LEU A 352 16.49 0.95 19.47
C LEU A 352 17.09 2.38 19.43
N ALA A 353 17.54 2.93 20.55
CA ALA A 353 18.25 4.22 20.58
C ALA A 353 19.65 4.18 19.93
N SER A 354 20.24 2.99 19.77
CA SER A 354 21.59 2.83 19.22
C SER A 354 21.67 1.91 18.01
N GLN A 355 20.66 1.09 17.78
CA GLN A 355 20.63 0.11 16.68
C GLN A 355 19.77 0.61 15.53
N LYS A 356 20.15 0.25 14.30
CA LYS A 356 19.31 0.47 13.11
C LYS A 356 18.13 -0.50 13.11
N TRP A 357 16.91 0.05 13.01
CA TRP A 357 15.68 -0.73 12.97
C TRP A 357 14.80 -0.46 11.75
N THR A 358 15.32 0.31 10.78
CA THR A 358 14.62 0.71 9.54
C THR A 358 14.35 -0.44 8.56
N THR A 359 14.87 -1.64 8.83
CA THR A 359 14.70 -2.81 7.94
C THR A 359 13.35 -3.51 8.10
N LEU A 360 12.57 -3.16 9.14
CA LEU A 360 11.29 -3.81 9.44
C LEU A 360 10.11 -2.97 8.94
N PRO A 361 9.03 -3.60 8.40
CA PRO A 361 7.83 -2.89 7.94
C PRO A 361 7.17 -2.09 9.05
N ASP A 362 6.79 -0.86 8.75
CA ASP A 362 6.33 0.18 9.66
C ASP A 362 5.16 -0.24 10.60
N GLU A 363 4.13 -0.88 10.06
CA GLU A 363 2.94 -1.28 10.82
C GLU A 363 3.02 -2.72 11.36
N GLN A 364 4.03 -3.48 10.92
CA GLN A 364 4.11 -4.92 11.16
C GLN A 364 5.41 -5.36 11.84
N TRP A 365 6.39 -4.47 11.96
CA TRP A 365 7.68 -4.89 12.47
C TRP A 365 7.62 -5.40 13.92
N MET A 366 6.80 -4.78 14.77
CA MET A 366 6.59 -5.28 16.13
C MET A 366 5.78 -6.56 16.15
N HIS A 367 4.73 -6.66 15.35
CA HIS A 367 4.01 -7.92 15.23
C HIS A 367 4.92 -9.02 14.70
N GLY A 368 5.77 -8.72 13.73
CA GLY A 368 6.80 -9.63 13.25
C GLY A 368 7.85 -10.00 14.29
N LEU A 369 8.28 -9.03 15.13
CA LEU A 369 9.20 -9.26 16.23
C LEU A 369 8.54 -10.10 17.34
N THR A 370 7.30 -9.80 17.69
CA THR A 370 6.50 -10.57 18.65
C THR A 370 6.34 -12.01 18.17
N LEU A 371 5.93 -12.24 16.92
CA LEU A 371 5.84 -13.58 16.34
C LEU A 371 7.18 -14.30 16.26
N ALA A 372 8.27 -13.59 16.00
CA ALA A 372 9.61 -14.17 15.97
C ALA A 372 10.09 -14.57 17.38
N VAL A 373 9.80 -13.75 18.40
CA VAL A 373 10.09 -14.03 19.80
C VAL A 373 9.23 -15.19 20.30
N GLU A 374 7.93 -15.19 20.06
CA GLU A 374 7.03 -16.30 20.40
C GLU A 374 7.45 -17.62 19.75
N LYS A 375 7.80 -17.61 18.46
CA LYS A 375 8.36 -18.80 17.76
C LYS A 375 9.67 -19.25 18.37
N ARG A 376 10.53 -18.33 18.81
CA ARG A 376 11.81 -18.64 19.43
C ARG A 376 11.60 -19.26 20.81
N LEU A 377 10.71 -18.69 21.62
CA LEU A 377 10.32 -19.21 22.93
C LEU A 377 9.67 -20.59 22.80
N ALA A 378 8.68 -20.75 21.94
CA ALA A 378 8.04 -22.04 21.69
C ALA A 378 9.03 -23.11 21.19
N LYS A 379 10.02 -22.71 20.37
CA LYS A 379 11.08 -23.62 19.95
C LYS A 379 12.03 -23.98 21.08
N GLN A 380 12.35 -23.06 21.98
CA GLN A 380 13.16 -23.31 23.17
C GLN A 380 12.42 -24.24 24.14
N GLU A 381 11.15 -23.98 24.42
CA GLU A 381 10.30 -24.83 25.27
C GLU A 381 10.17 -26.25 24.69
N ALA A 382 9.89 -26.37 23.40
CA ALA A 382 9.85 -27.68 22.74
C ALA A 382 11.19 -28.41 22.75
N SER A 383 12.31 -27.69 22.66
CA SER A 383 13.65 -28.28 22.77
C SER A 383 13.96 -28.72 24.22
N ALA A 384 13.57 -27.94 25.21
CA ALA A 384 13.72 -28.28 26.64
C ALA A 384 12.87 -29.50 27.01
N GLN A 385 11.60 -29.55 26.59
CA GLN A 385 10.71 -30.70 26.79
C GLN A 385 11.29 -31.99 26.13
N ARG A 386 11.85 -31.86 24.91
CA ARG A 386 12.51 -33.02 24.25
C ARG A 386 13.75 -33.49 24.98
N ALA A 387 14.55 -32.54 25.51
CA ALA A 387 15.74 -32.87 26.28
C ALA A 387 15.36 -33.59 27.59
N GLU A 388 14.33 -33.11 28.28
CA GLU A 388 13.82 -33.72 29.50
C GLU A 388 13.25 -35.11 29.25
N LEU A 389 12.45 -35.28 28.21
CA LEU A 389 11.93 -36.58 27.79
C LEU A 389 13.07 -37.57 27.43
N GLN A 390 14.11 -37.08 26.74
CA GLN A 390 15.27 -37.89 26.43
C GLN A 390 16.06 -38.31 27.69
N LYS A 391 16.11 -37.40 28.69
CA LYS A 391 16.75 -37.72 29.97
C LYS A 391 15.96 -38.78 30.72
N GLN A 392 14.65 -38.68 30.83
CA GLN A 392 13.78 -39.67 31.45
C GLN A 392 13.88 -41.05 30.72
N VAL A 393 13.89 -41.04 29.39
CA VAL A 393 14.07 -42.28 28.61
C VAL A 393 15.46 -42.93 28.85
N ARG A 394 16.50 -42.11 29.04
CA ARG A 394 17.84 -42.63 29.38
C ARG A 394 17.87 -43.20 30.78
N GLU A 395 17.32 -42.49 31.78
CA GLU A 395 17.23 -42.95 33.16
C GLU A 395 16.43 -44.26 33.24
N ARG A 396 15.30 -44.35 32.57
CA ARG A 396 14.51 -45.58 32.51
C ARG A 396 15.29 -46.74 31.89
N ARG A 397 16.06 -46.52 30.80
CA ARG A 397 16.90 -47.55 30.17
C ARG A 397 18.07 -47.97 31.06
N THR A 398 18.62 -47.03 31.91
CA THR A 398 19.66 -47.41 32.87
C THR A 398 19.07 -48.27 33.98
N LEU A 399 17.94 -47.93 34.54
CA LEU A 399 17.22 -48.73 35.53
C LEU A 399 16.81 -50.11 34.99
N GLU A 400 16.31 -50.19 33.73
CA GLU A 400 15.99 -51.46 33.06
C GLU A 400 17.24 -52.33 32.86
N ARG A 401 18.40 -51.73 32.56
CA ARG A 401 19.67 -52.48 32.44
C ARG A 401 20.19 -52.96 33.78
N GLU A 402 20.13 -52.12 34.81
CA GLU A 402 20.51 -52.51 36.19
C GLU A 402 19.59 -53.60 36.73
N ALA A 403 18.27 -53.55 36.47
CA ALA A 403 17.34 -54.61 36.85
C ALA A 403 17.60 -55.92 36.09
N ALA A 404 17.96 -55.83 34.80
CA ALA A 404 18.31 -56.98 34.00
C ALA A 404 19.66 -57.62 34.44
N GLN A 405 20.63 -56.82 34.89
CA GLN A 405 21.88 -57.32 35.45
C GLN A 405 21.66 -57.98 36.83
N ALA A 406 20.87 -57.38 37.69
CA ALA A 406 20.52 -57.97 39.00
C ALA A 406 19.75 -59.29 38.84
N SER A 407 18.92 -59.43 37.84
CA SER A 407 18.20 -60.69 37.53
C SER A 407 19.07 -61.77 36.93
N SER A 408 20.18 -61.42 36.27
CA SER A 408 21.14 -62.35 35.71
C SER A 408 22.16 -62.90 36.75
N GLU A 409 22.38 -62.21 37.86
CA GLU A 409 23.22 -62.66 38.96
C GLU A 409 22.55 -63.62 39.97
N SER A 410 21.21 -63.80 39.87
CA SER A 410 20.43 -64.63 40.81
C SER A 410 20.01 -66.02 40.31
N THR A 411 20.53 -66.50 39.18
CA THR A 411 20.21 -67.87 38.64
C THR A 411 21.45 -68.78 38.63
N PRO A 412 21.41 -69.90 39.41
CA PRO A 412 22.50 -70.89 39.34
C PRO A 412 22.45 -71.63 38.01
N ALA A 413 23.63 -71.94 37.46
CA ALA A 413 23.81 -72.67 36.25
C ALA A 413 23.09 -74.04 36.28
N GLN A 414 22.17 -74.27 35.35
CA GLN A 414 21.78 -75.64 34.94
C GLN A 414 21.99 -75.75 33.43
N ASP A 415 22.90 -76.68 33.07
CA ASP A 415 23.16 -77.20 31.77
C ASP A 415 21.88 -77.74 31.10
N THR A 416 21.49 -77.20 29.96
CA THR A 416 20.83 -77.94 28.91
C THR A 416 21.19 -77.37 27.57
N LYS A 417 21.94 -78.18 26.84
CA LYS A 417 22.15 -78.09 25.39
C LYS A 417 20.79 -78.31 24.74
N ASP A 418 20.31 -77.34 23.91
CA ASP A 418 19.86 -77.65 22.56
C ASP A 418 19.50 -76.39 21.77
N SER A 419 20.23 -76.22 20.69
CA SER A 419 19.89 -75.83 19.32
C SER A 419 18.71 -74.84 19.08
N THR A 420 19.05 -73.81 18.48
CA THR A 420 18.82 -73.34 17.10
C THR A 420 19.00 -71.81 17.02
N ASN A 421 20.21 -71.51 16.66
CA ASN A 421 20.60 -70.12 16.35
C ASN A 421 20.20 -69.83 14.88
N SER A 422 19.04 -69.28 14.62
CA SER A 422 18.73 -68.66 13.33
C SER A 422 19.34 -67.25 13.26
N SER A 423 20.64 -67.20 13.13
CA SER A 423 21.34 -65.99 12.74
C SER A 423 20.92 -65.66 11.30
N LEU A 424 20.18 -64.60 11.14
CA LEU A 424 19.88 -64.00 9.83
C LEU A 424 21.21 -63.83 9.07
N SER A 425 21.29 -64.35 7.85
CA SER A 425 22.50 -64.26 7.05
C SER A 425 22.86 -62.78 6.81
N ALA A 426 24.15 -62.51 6.65
CA ALA A 426 24.64 -61.15 6.39
C ALA A 426 23.92 -60.48 5.21
N GLU A 427 23.50 -61.26 4.21
CA GLU A 427 22.70 -60.81 3.07
C GLU A 427 21.27 -60.37 3.46
N GLU A 428 20.66 -61.04 4.41
CA GLU A 428 19.31 -60.72 4.87
C GLU A 428 19.29 -59.46 5.73
N ILE A 429 20.34 -59.20 6.48
CA ILE A 429 20.58 -57.96 7.22
C ILE A 429 20.81 -56.79 6.24
N GLU A 430 21.55 -57.01 5.16
CA GLU A 430 21.79 -56.01 4.13
C GLU A 430 20.53 -55.66 3.33
N ARG A 431 19.71 -56.67 2.96
CA ARG A 431 18.41 -56.48 2.32
C ARG A 431 17.48 -55.65 3.18
N ARG A 432 17.34 -55.90 4.48
CA ARG A 432 16.54 -55.12 5.41
C ARG A 432 17.05 -53.69 5.61
N ARG A 433 18.40 -53.49 5.52
CA ARG A 433 19.00 -52.15 5.53
C ARG A 433 18.65 -51.33 4.27
N VAL A 434 18.71 -51.96 3.10
CA VAL A 434 18.39 -51.35 1.82
C VAL A 434 16.89 -51.00 1.75
N GLU A 435 16.01 -51.89 2.21
CA GLU A 435 14.56 -51.61 2.28
C GLU A 435 14.23 -50.46 3.24
N ARG A 436 14.86 -50.38 4.41
CA ARG A 436 14.70 -49.23 5.34
C ARG A 436 15.23 -47.95 4.75
N ARG A 437 16.28 -47.96 3.95
CA ARG A 437 16.77 -46.80 3.21
C ARG A 437 15.80 -46.39 2.09
N LYS A 438 15.21 -47.32 1.34
CA LYS A 438 14.19 -47.05 0.33
C LYS A 438 12.88 -46.49 0.94
N ALA A 439 12.45 -47.03 2.05
CA ALA A 439 11.27 -46.52 2.78
C ALA A 439 11.47 -45.08 3.30
N ARG A 440 12.64 -44.75 3.85
CA ARG A 440 12.99 -43.39 4.28
C ARG A 440 13.07 -42.39 3.12
N ARG A 441 13.55 -42.81 1.93
CA ARG A 441 13.56 -41.97 0.72
C ARG A 441 12.14 -41.72 0.16
N ARG A 442 11.21 -42.67 0.32
CA ARG A 442 9.80 -42.50 -0.09
C ARG A 442 9.02 -41.60 0.86
N SER A 443 9.30 -41.63 2.16
CA SER A 443 8.65 -40.71 3.14
C SER A 443 9.18 -39.28 3.08
N GLY A 444 10.45 -39.07 2.67
CA GLY A 444 11.03 -37.74 2.48
C GLY A 444 10.58 -36.98 1.21
N LYS A 445 9.91 -37.67 0.28
CA LYS A 445 9.40 -37.07 -0.97
C LYS A 445 7.93 -36.65 -0.92
N LYS A 446 7.27 -36.85 0.24
CA LYS A 446 5.86 -36.49 0.49
C LYS A 446 5.68 -35.32 1.51
N ARG A 447 6.73 -34.56 1.75
CA ARG A 447 6.66 -33.30 2.52
C ARG A 447 7.05 -32.12 1.67
#